data_a13e22cbd3ae79d28d6fbb51f08f45b1
#
_entry.id   a13e22cbd3ae79d28d6fbb51f08f45b1
#
_cell.length_a   1.000
_cell.length_b   1.000
_cell.length_c   1.000
_cell.angle_alpha   90.00
_cell.angle_beta   90.00
_cell.angle_gamma   90.00
#
_symmetry.space_group_name_H-M   'P 1'
#
loop_
_entity.id
_entity.type
_entity.pdbx_description
1 polymer ?
#
loop_
_entity_poly.entity_id
_entity_poly.type
_entity_poly.pdbx_seq_one_letter_code
_entity_poly.pdbx_strand_id
1 'polypeptide(L)'
;MLVEDVVMMGRYGHMGWLRRPTAYDHACVDAALGRVDMQEYRHRQIGELSGGQKKRVFLARAIAQDGQVILLDEPFTGVDVKTEARIIDLLRELRDEGRTMLVSTHNLGSVTEFCDYTVMIKGTVLASGPTETTFTAANLEQAFSGVLRHIALSGGEEHIITDDERPFISRRVASGGKSS
;
A
#
# COMPACT_ATOMS: atom_id res chain seq x y z
N MET A 1 22.74 -7.52 10.34
CA MET A 1 21.73 -6.72 11.06
C MET A 1 20.49 -7.59 11.20
N LEU A 2 19.99 -7.76 12.40
CA LEU A 2 18.81 -8.56 12.67
C LEU A 2 17.52 -7.84 12.30
N VAL A 3 16.46 -8.58 12.09
CA VAL A 3 15.12 -8.02 11.80
C VAL A 3 14.66 -7.08 12.91
N GLU A 4 14.81 -7.48 14.18
CA GLU A 4 14.45 -6.62 15.32
C GLU A 4 15.25 -5.32 15.36
N ASP A 5 16.52 -5.33 14.96
CA ASP A 5 17.34 -4.11 14.89
C ASP A 5 16.79 -3.14 13.84
N VAL A 6 16.36 -3.67 12.68
CA VAL A 6 15.75 -2.85 11.62
C VAL A 6 14.47 -2.18 12.10
N VAL A 7 13.61 -2.94 12.78
CA VAL A 7 12.34 -2.39 13.31
C VAL A 7 12.60 -1.40 14.45
N MET A 8 13.59 -1.67 15.30
CA MET A 8 14.03 -0.78 16.38
C MET A 8 14.49 0.59 15.86
N MET A 9 15.03 0.67 14.64
CA MET A 9 15.36 1.97 14.03
C MET A 9 14.15 2.90 13.91
N GLY A 10 12.92 2.35 13.79
CA GLY A 10 11.69 3.15 13.83
C GLY A 10 11.54 3.91 15.14
N ARG A 11 12.08 3.40 16.24
CA ARG A 11 12.01 4.03 17.56
C ARG A 11 13.05 5.11 17.80
N TYR A 12 14.04 5.29 16.92
CA TYR A 12 15.15 6.22 17.14
C TYR A 12 14.72 7.68 17.37
N GLY A 13 13.60 8.10 16.79
CA GLY A 13 13.03 9.43 17.02
C GLY A 13 12.48 9.64 18.43
N HIS A 14 12.14 8.55 19.12
CA HIS A 14 11.60 8.55 20.49
C HIS A 14 12.67 8.35 21.56
N MET A 15 13.86 7.89 21.15
CA MET A 15 14.99 7.66 22.07
C MET A 15 15.72 8.97 22.32
N GLY A 16 16.14 9.20 23.56
CA GLY A 16 16.97 10.33 23.91
C GLY A 16 18.36 10.28 23.24
N TRP A 17 19.21 11.24 23.58
CA TRP A 17 20.58 11.40 23.04
C TRP A 17 21.40 10.08 23.04
N LEU A 18 21.31 9.26 24.10
CA LEU A 18 22.08 8.02 24.21
C LEU A 18 21.53 6.86 23.37
N ARG A 19 20.39 7.04 22.72
CA ARG A 19 19.72 6.03 21.87
C ARG A 19 19.65 4.64 22.54
N ARG A 20 19.38 4.59 23.83
CA ARG A 20 19.19 3.34 24.57
C ARG A 20 17.72 2.95 24.53
N PRO A 21 17.37 1.79 23.92
CA PRO A 21 16.01 1.29 23.92
C PRO A 21 15.51 1.03 25.34
N THR A 22 14.27 1.42 25.59
CA THR A 22 13.54 1.13 26.83
C THR A 22 12.71 -0.15 26.67
N ALA A 23 12.15 -0.66 27.77
CA ALA A 23 11.20 -1.78 27.71
C ALA A 23 9.98 -1.44 26.83
N TYR A 24 9.55 -0.17 26.81
CA TYR A 24 8.47 0.31 25.95
C TYR A 24 8.83 0.24 24.45
N ASP A 25 10.07 0.60 24.09
CA ASP A 25 10.51 0.52 22.70
C ASP A 25 10.56 -0.94 22.21
N HIS A 26 11.01 -1.86 23.05
CA HIS A 26 10.98 -3.29 22.77
C HIS A 26 9.53 -3.80 22.59
N ALA A 27 8.60 -3.38 23.43
CA ALA A 27 7.19 -3.73 23.30
C ALA A 27 6.58 -3.18 21.99
N CYS A 28 6.95 -1.95 21.58
CA CYS A 28 6.53 -1.40 20.28
C CYS A 28 7.06 -2.22 19.10
N VAL A 29 8.32 -2.68 19.17
CA VAL A 29 8.92 -3.54 18.14
C VAL A 29 8.20 -4.89 18.08
N ASP A 30 7.92 -5.51 19.23
CA ASP A 30 7.19 -6.78 19.31
C ASP A 30 5.79 -6.67 18.70
N ALA A 31 5.06 -5.62 19.05
CA ALA A 31 3.74 -5.34 18.51
C ALA A 31 3.79 -5.12 16.99
N ALA A 32 4.75 -4.31 16.50
CA ALA A 32 4.90 -4.04 15.08
C ALA A 32 5.26 -5.32 14.28
N LEU A 33 6.14 -6.17 14.78
CA LEU A 33 6.47 -7.46 14.17
C LEU A 33 5.26 -8.39 14.15
N GLY A 34 4.43 -8.37 15.19
CA GLY A 34 3.19 -9.14 15.26
C GLY A 34 2.20 -8.75 14.18
N ARG A 35 2.01 -7.45 13.94
CA ARG A 35 1.08 -6.92 12.93
C ARG A 35 1.44 -7.32 11.49
N VAL A 36 2.69 -7.63 11.22
CA VAL A 36 3.17 -8.03 9.89
C VAL A 36 3.54 -9.51 9.80
N ASP A 37 3.22 -10.34 10.79
CA ASP A 37 3.56 -11.77 10.88
C ASP A 37 5.08 -12.05 10.69
N MET A 38 5.92 -11.28 11.36
CA MET A 38 7.38 -11.41 11.27
C MET A 38 8.05 -11.73 12.61
N GLN A 39 7.30 -12.08 13.64
CA GLN A 39 7.82 -12.38 14.99
C GLN A 39 8.82 -13.54 14.99
N GLU A 40 8.53 -14.60 14.25
CA GLU A 40 9.41 -15.78 14.15
C GLU A 40 10.76 -15.46 13.50
N TYR A 41 10.82 -14.37 12.72
CA TYR A 41 12.03 -13.94 11.99
C TYR A 41 12.84 -12.89 12.76
N ARG A 42 12.42 -12.49 13.96
CA ARG A 42 13.03 -11.36 14.71
C ARG A 42 14.54 -11.43 14.83
N HIS A 43 15.08 -12.63 15.04
CA HIS A 43 16.52 -12.89 15.23
C HIS A 43 17.23 -13.32 13.94
N ARG A 44 16.55 -13.34 12.80
CA ARG A 44 17.18 -13.60 11.50
C ARG A 44 17.86 -12.35 10.96
N GLN A 45 18.87 -12.55 10.13
CA GLN A 45 19.47 -11.45 9.39
C GLN A 45 18.55 -10.99 8.28
N ILE A 46 18.43 -9.66 8.11
CA ILE A 46 17.58 -9.08 7.05
C ILE A 46 17.98 -9.57 5.64
N GLY A 47 19.28 -9.89 5.43
CA GLY A 47 19.78 -10.42 4.16
C GLY A 47 19.22 -11.77 3.79
N GLU A 48 18.83 -12.59 4.74
CA GLU A 48 18.31 -13.96 4.57
C GLU A 48 16.82 -14.01 4.19
N LEU A 49 16.13 -12.86 4.26
CA LEU A 49 14.70 -12.77 3.99
C LEU A 49 14.40 -12.63 2.49
N SER A 50 13.26 -13.19 2.08
CA SER A 50 12.69 -12.93 0.75
C SER A 50 12.32 -11.45 0.56
N GLY A 51 12.10 -11.03 -0.69
CA GLY A 51 11.68 -9.65 -1.00
C GLY A 51 10.41 -9.23 -0.25
N GLY A 52 9.38 -10.09 -0.25
CA GLY A 52 8.13 -9.83 0.46
C GLY A 52 8.29 -9.79 1.98
N GLN A 53 9.15 -10.65 2.56
CA GLN A 53 9.47 -10.60 3.98
C GLN A 53 10.20 -9.30 4.35
N LYS A 54 11.18 -8.87 3.54
CA LYS A 54 11.87 -7.57 3.73
C LYS A 54 10.89 -6.40 3.74
N LYS A 55 9.94 -6.38 2.80
CA LYS A 55 8.91 -5.31 2.74
C LYS A 55 8.07 -5.29 4.01
N ARG A 56 7.64 -6.44 4.52
CA ARG A 56 6.92 -6.53 5.80
C ARG A 56 7.76 -6.03 6.98
N VAL A 57 9.05 -6.30 7.02
CA VAL A 57 9.95 -5.76 8.06
C VAL A 57 10.07 -4.24 7.96
N PHE A 58 10.18 -3.67 6.75
CA PHE A 58 10.20 -2.21 6.59
C PHE A 58 8.86 -1.55 6.95
N LEU A 59 7.75 -2.24 6.68
CA LEU A 59 6.43 -1.79 7.13
C LEU A 59 6.33 -1.83 8.67
N ALA A 60 6.81 -2.91 9.31
CA ALA A 60 6.91 -2.98 10.78
C ALA A 60 7.73 -1.82 11.36
N ARG A 61 8.84 -1.46 10.72
CA ARG A 61 9.65 -0.30 11.13
C ARG A 61 8.85 1.01 11.07
N ALA A 62 8.06 1.21 10.02
CA ALA A 62 7.20 2.38 9.89
C ALA A 62 6.10 2.41 10.95
N ILE A 63 5.51 1.24 11.27
CA ILE A 63 4.52 1.10 12.35
C ILE A 63 5.16 1.38 13.72
N ALA A 64 6.34 0.81 13.98
CA ALA A 64 7.05 1.02 15.24
C ALA A 64 7.42 2.48 15.49
N GLN A 65 7.56 3.28 14.43
CA GLN A 65 7.78 4.73 14.53
C GLN A 65 6.61 5.46 15.19
N ASP A 66 5.41 4.88 15.15
CA ASP A 66 4.20 5.42 15.77
C ASP A 66 3.84 6.85 15.31
N GLY A 67 4.12 7.15 14.04
CA GLY A 67 3.83 8.45 13.42
C GLY A 67 2.34 8.58 13.03
N GLN A 68 1.83 9.81 13.05
CA GLN A 68 0.48 10.12 12.55
C GLN A 68 0.39 9.99 11.02
N VAL A 69 1.51 10.19 10.33
CA VAL A 69 1.61 10.09 8.87
C VAL A 69 2.64 9.02 8.51
N ILE A 70 2.24 8.10 7.63
CA ILE A 70 3.09 7.02 7.13
C ILE A 70 3.26 7.20 5.63
N LEU A 71 4.52 7.22 5.18
CA LEU A 71 4.86 7.31 3.76
C LEU A 71 5.33 5.93 3.28
N LEU A 72 4.68 5.40 2.25
CA LEU A 72 4.97 4.10 1.66
C LEU A 72 5.25 4.26 0.17
N ASP A 73 6.43 3.82 -0.25
CA ASP A 73 6.81 3.83 -1.65
C ASP A 73 6.79 2.40 -2.20
N GLU A 74 5.89 2.15 -3.16
CA GLU A 74 5.72 0.85 -3.82
C GLU A 74 5.65 -0.35 -2.85
N PRO A 75 4.73 -0.35 -1.87
CA PRO A 75 4.70 -1.40 -0.85
C PRO A 75 4.33 -2.77 -1.39
N PHE A 76 3.70 -2.84 -2.57
CA PHE A 76 3.19 -4.08 -3.18
C PHE A 76 4.13 -4.70 -4.22
N THR A 77 5.14 -3.99 -4.72
CA THR A 77 6.04 -4.49 -5.76
C THR A 77 6.85 -5.69 -5.30
N GLY A 78 6.79 -6.79 -6.07
CA GLY A 78 7.58 -8.00 -5.80
C GLY A 78 7.09 -8.82 -4.59
N VAL A 79 5.83 -8.64 -4.17
CA VAL A 79 5.16 -9.50 -3.20
C VAL A 79 4.14 -10.40 -3.91
N ASP A 80 3.89 -11.58 -3.33
CA ASP A 80 2.81 -12.46 -3.80
C ASP A 80 1.43 -11.93 -3.40
N VAL A 81 0.38 -12.42 -4.07
CA VAL A 81 -1.01 -11.97 -3.87
C VAL A 81 -1.46 -12.10 -2.41
N LYS A 82 -1.05 -13.14 -1.70
CA LYS A 82 -1.42 -13.34 -0.30
C LYS A 82 -0.76 -12.31 0.61
N THR A 83 0.51 -12.01 0.36
CA THR A 83 1.24 -10.96 1.09
C THR A 83 0.67 -9.58 0.80
N GLU A 84 0.30 -9.28 -0.44
CA GLU A 84 -0.37 -8.03 -0.82
C GLU A 84 -1.69 -7.84 -0.08
N ALA A 85 -2.58 -8.85 -0.09
CA ALA A 85 -3.85 -8.79 0.63
C ALA A 85 -3.65 -8.47 2.12
N ARG A 86 -2.66 -9.11 2.76
CA ARG A 86 -2.34 -8.83 4.17
C ARG A 86 -1.81 -7.41 4.41
N ILE A 87 -1.02 -6.87 3.49
CA ILE A 87 -0.57 -5.47 3.56
C ILE A 87 -1.77 -4.54 3.44
N ILE A 88 -2.69 -4.80 2.50
CA ILE A 88 -3.92 -4.01 2.31
C ILE A 88 -4.77 -4.02 3.59
N ASP A 89 -5.01 -5.18 4.18
CA ASP A 89 -5.78 -5.30 5.42
C ASP A 89 -5.12 -4.50 6.54
N LEU A 90 -3.80 -4.58 6.69
CA LEU A 90 -3.06 -3.80 7.66
C LEU A 90 -3.15 -2.28 7.41
N LEU A 91 -3.12 -1.83 6.14
CA LEU A 91 -3.31 -0.42 5.81
C LEU A 91 -4.71 0.07 6.17
N ARG A 92 -5.74 -0.76 5.96
CA ARG A 92 -7.11 -0.46 6.40
C ARG A 92 -7.20 -0.32 7.93
N GLU A 93 -6.61 -1.25 8.68
CA GLU A 93 -6.55 -1.16 10.14
C GLU A 93 -5.88 0.13 10.61
N LEU A 94 -4.73 0.49 10.04
CA LEU A 94 -4.01 1.72 10.38
C LEU A 94 -4.83 2.97 10.09
N ARG A 95 -5.57 2.99 8.97
CA ARG A 95 -6.51 4.07 8.64
C ARG A 95 -7.62 4.17 9.67
N ASP A 96 -8.21 3.04 10.04
CA ASP A 96 -9.32 2.98 11.01
C ASP A 96 -8.86 3.37 12.43
N GLU A 97 -7.56 3.23 12.72
CA GLU A 97 -6.88 3.79 13.91
C GLU A 97 -6.67 5.33 13.81
N GLY A 98 -7.05 5.96 12.68
CA GLY A 98 -6.93 7.42 12.47
C GLY A 98 -5.57 7.86 11.92
N ARG A 99 -4.75 6.96 11.37
CA ARG A 99 -3.48 7.33 10.74
C ARG A 99 -3.69 7.77 9.30
N THR A 100 -2.91 8.74 8.86
CA THR A 100 -2.86 9.17 7.47
C THR A 100 -1.75 8.43 6.73
N MET A 101 -2.06 7.84 5.59
CA MET A 101 -1.06 7.15 4.77
C MET A 101 -0.97 7.79 3.39
N LEU A 102 0.25 8.05 2.94
CA LEU A 102 0.54 8.40 1.56
C LEU A 102 1.27 7.24 0.91
N VAL A 103 0.62 6.61 -0.08
CA VAL A 103 1.14 5.42 -0.77
C VAL A 103 1.39 5.78 -2.22
N SER A 104 2.64 5.66 -2.69
CA SER A 104 2.92 5.65 -4.12
C SER A 104 2.81 4.23 -4.65
N THR A 105 2.14 4.05 -5.79
CA THR A 105 2.05 2.74 -6.44
C THR A 105 1.72 2.87 -7.92
N HIS A 106 2.20 1.92 -8.71
CA HIS A 106 1.76 1.68 -10.08
C HIS A 106 0.81 0.47 -10.17
N ASN A 107 0.61 -0.27 -9.06
CA ASN A 107 -0.37 -1.35 -9.01
C ASN A 107 -1.78 -0.79 -8.88
N LEU A 108 -2.48 -0.69 -10.03
CA LEU A 108 -3.80 -0.08 -10.11
C LEU A 108 -4.91 -0.97 -9.52
N GLY A 109 -4.70 -2.29 -9.53
CA GLY A 109 -5.72 -3.27 -9.14
C GLY A 109 -6.19 -3.15 -7.70
N SER A 110 -5.32 -2.73 -6.79
CA SER A 110 -5.62 -2.64 -5.36
C SER A 110 -6.00 -1.24 -4.87
N VAL A 111 -5.80 -0.17 -5.68
CA VAL A 111 -6.04 1.23 -5.26
C VAL A 111 -7.44 1.43 -4.70
N THR A 112 -8.47 0.94 -5.39
CA THR A 112 -9.87 1.09 -4.98
C THR A 112 -10.23 0.29 -3.72
N GLU A 113 -9.36 -0.62 -3.30
CA GLU A 113 -9.62 -1.46 -2.14
C GLU A 113 -9.28 -0.76 -0.82
N PHE A 114 -8.29 0.15 -0.80
CA PHE A 114 -7.80 0.74 0.45
C PHE A 114 -7.62 2.26 0.41
N CYS A 115 -7.60 2.90 -0.77
CA CYS A 115 -7.41 4.34 -0.91
C CYS A 115 -8.74 5.08 -0.88
N ASP A 116 -8.90 6.05 0.02
CA ASP A 116 -10.05 6.95 0.07
C ASP A 116 -9.89 8.13 -0.90
N TYR A 117 -8.64 8.53 -1.16
CA TYR A 117 -8.28 9.67 -1.99
C TYR A 117 -7.16 9.30 -2.94
N THR A 118 -7.27 9.70 -4.20
CA THR A 118 -6.28 9.40 -5.24
C THR A 118 -5.74 10.68 -5.86
N VAL A 119 -4.43 10.69 -6.09
CA VAL A 119 -3.73 11.72 -6.87
C VAL A 119 -3.02 11.04 -8.04
N MET A 120 -3.40 11.39 -9.27
CA MET A 120 -2.76 10.87 -10.48
C MET A 120 -1.73 11.86 -10.99
N ILE A 121 -0.51 11.38 -11.24
CA ILE A 121 0.64 12.20 -11.62
C ILE A 121 1.26 11.69 -12.92
N LYS A 122 1.49 12.61 -13.85
CA LYS A 122 2.30 12.38 -15.06
C LYS A 122 3.09 13.64 -15.39
N GLY A 123 4.23 13.80 -14.75
CA GLY A 123 4.98 15.06 -14.77
C GLY A 123 4.32 16.18 -13.98
N THR A 124 2.99 16.29 -14.07
CA THR A 124 2.15 17.20 -13.28
C THR A 124 0.98 16.41 -12.68
N VAL A 125 0.23 17.04 -11.75
CA VAL A 125 -1.02 16.46 -11.26
C VAL A 125 -2.06 16.51 -12.37
N LEU A 126 -2.56 15.37 -12.80
CA LEU A 126 -3.60 15.21 -13.81
C LEU A 126 -5.00 15.26 -13.19
N ALA A 127 -5.17 14.55 -12.09
CA ALA A 127 -6.44 14.46 -11.36
C ALA A 127 -6.16 14.24 -9.88
N SER A 128 -7.02 14.79 -9.01
CA SER A 128 -6.97 14.54 -7.57
C SER A 128 -8.35 14.66 -6.96
N GLY A 129 -8.69 13.75 -6.03
CA GLY A 129 -10.01 13.74 -5.40
C GLY A 129 -10.31 12.41 -4.72
N PRO A 130 -11.55 12.24 -4.22
CA PRO A 130 -12.04 10.96 -3.74
C PRO A 130 -11.81 9.86 -4.78
N THR A 131 -11.35 8.70 -4.34
CA THR A 131 -10.98 7.59 -5.25
C THR A 131 -12.16 7.18 -6.15
N GLU A 132 -13.38 7.12 -5.62
CA GLU A 132 -14.59 6.78 -6.38
C GLU A 132 -14.83 7.65 -7.63
N THR A 133 -14.49 8.93 -7.55
CA THR A 133 -14.73 9.90 -8.64
C THR A 133 -13.48 10.22 -9.45
N THR A 134 -12.31 9.96 -8.92
CA THR A 134 -11.02 10.27 -9.56
C THR A 134 -10.43 9.07 -10.28
N PHE A 135 -10.60 7.86 -9.74
CA PHE A 135 -10.05 6.64 -10.30
C PHE A 135 -10.97 6.09 -11.41
N THR A 136 -11.03 6.82 -12.54
CA THR A 136 -11.88 6.52 -13.70
C THR A 136 -11.05 6.04 -14.88
N ALA A 137 -11.67 5.28 -15.78
CA ALA A 137 -11.02 4.80 -17.00
C ALA A 137 -10.41 5.96 -17.81
N ALA A 138 -11.12 7.09 -17.95
CA ALA A 138 -10.65 8.26 -18.69
C ALA A 138 -9.39 8.88 -18.05
N ASN A 139 -9.36 9.05 -16.74
CA ASN A 139 -8.19 9.59 -16.04
C ASN A 139 -7.01 8.62 -16.07
N LEU A 140 -7.27 7.32 -15.95
CA LEU A 140 -6.24 6.28 -16.07
C LEU A 140 -5.65 6.23 -17.47
N GLU A 141 -6.46 6.30 -18.52
CA GLU A 141 -5.98 6.35 -19.91
C GLU A 141 -5.09 7.56 -20.15
N GLN A 142 -5.47 8.73 -19.63
CA GLN A 142 -4.66 9.94 -19.71
C GLN A 142 -3.34 9.81 -18.94
N ALA A 143 -3.36 9.23 -17.74
CA ALA A 143 -2.18 9.07 -16.90
C ALA A 143 -1.19 8.06 -17.50
N PHE A 144 -1.67 6.92 -17.96
CA PHE A 144 -0.85 5.80 -18.41
C PHE A 144 -0.67 5.69 -19.93
N SER A 145 -1.29 6.58 -20.74
CA SER A 145 -1.08 6.75 -22.19
C SER A 145 -0.69 5.50 -22.98
N GLY A 146 -1.68 4.64 -23.28
CA GLY A 146 -1.46 3.52 -24.20
C GLY A 146 -0.83 2.25 -23.61
N VAL A 147 -0.53 2.24 -22.31
CA VAL A 147 -0.10 1.04 -21.57
C VAL A 147 -1.31 0.21 -21.09
N LEU A 148 -2.48 0.84 -21.01
CA LEU A 148 -3.70 0.15 -20.58
C LEU A 148 -4.29 -0.65 -21.74
N ARG A 149 -4.47 -1.96 -21.53
CA ARG A 149 -5.20 -2.82 -22.46
C ARG A 149 -6.64 -2.94 -22.01
N HIS A 150 -7.57 -2.53 -22.85
CA HIS A 150 -9.00 -2.72 -22.62
C HIS A 150 -9.40 -4.10 -23.13
N ILE A 151 -9.96 -4.93 -22.26
CA ILE A 151 -10.61 -6.19 -22.64
C ILE A 151 -12.09 -6.04 -22.35
N ALA A 152 -12.91 -5.97 -23.41
CA ALA A 152 -14.34 -6.05 -23.29
C ALA A 152 -14.76 -7.52 -23.13
N LEU A 153 -15.36 -7.87 -22.00
CA LEU A 153 -16.00 -9.17 -21.81
C LEU A 153 -17.45 -9.13 -22.25
N SER A 154 -17.95 -10.26 -22.75
CA SER A 154 -19.35 -10.46 -23.08
C SER A 154 -20.21 -10.31 -21.81
N GLY A 155 -20.79 -9.12 -21.61
CA GLY A 155 -21.58 -8.78 -20.41
C GLY A 155 -21.57 -7.29 -20.08
N GLY A 156 -20.82 -6.46 -20.83
CA GLY A 156 -20.81 -4.99 -20.65
C GLY A 156 -19.89 -4.50 -19.54
N GLU A 157 -19.06 -5.34 -18.97
CA GLU A 157 -17.97 -4.96 -18.05
C GLU A 157 -16.69 -4.73 -18.85
N GLU A 158 -16.07 -3.56 -18.70
CA GLU A 158 -14.76 -3.27 -19.25
C GLU A 158 -13.70 -3.60 -18.20
N HIS A 159 -12.77 -4.48 -18.55
CA HIS A 159 -11.59 -4.76 -17.73
C HIS A 159 -10.42 -3.95 -18.27
N ILE A 160 -9.76 -3.21 -17.41
CA ILE A 160 -8.51 -2.53 -17.70
C ILE A 160 -7.39 -3.41 -17.16
N ILE A 161 -6.49 -3.83 -18.04
CA ILE A 161 -5.31 -4.62 -17.68
C ILE A 161 -4.08 -3.72 -17.79
N THR A 162 -3.28 -3.70 -16.74
CA THR A 162 -1.97 -3.07 -16.73
C THR A 162 -0.88 -4.06 -17.14
N ASP A 163 0.34 -3.59 -17.43
CA ASP A 163 1.48 -4.43 -17.83
C ASP A 163 1.90 -5.47 -16.76
N ASP A 164 1.42 -5.34 -15.53
CA ASP A 164 1.64 -6.30 -14.43
C ASP A 164 0.59 -7.41 -14.35
N GLU A 165 -0.15 -7.66 -15.44
CA GLU A 165 -1.08 -8.79 -15.64
C GLU A 165 -2.28 -8.87 -14.68
N ARG A 166 -2.59 -7.82 -13.92
CA ARG A 166 -3.75 -7.81 -13.02
C ARG A 166 -4.93 -7.06 -13.62
N PRO A 167 -6.08 -7.71 -13.85
CA PRO A 167 -7.26 -7.05 -14.38
C PRO A 167 -7.90 -6.15 -13.32
N PHE A 168 -8.21 -4.93 -13.69
CA PHE A 168 -9.07 -4.03 -12.94
C PHE A 168 -10.49 -4.07 -13.53
N ILE A 169 -11.50 -4.29 -12.68
CA ILE A 169 -12.91 -4.30 -13.11
C ILE A 169 -13.51 -2.92 -12.88
N SER A 170 -13.76 -2.17 -13.95
CA SER A 170 -14.59 -0.96 -13.86
C SER A 170 -16.04 -1.29 -14.17
N ARG A 171 -16.96 -1.10 -13.23
CA ARG A 171 -18.39 -1.17 -13.52
C ARG A 171 -18.83 0.13 -14.20
N ARG A 172 -19.26 0.05 -15.44
CA ARG A 172 -19.96 1.14 -16.07
C ARG A 172 -21.31 1.32 -15.38
N VAL A 173 -21.49 2.42 -14.66
CA VAL A 173 -22.85 2.83 -14.24
C VAL A 173 -23.60 3.16 -15.52
N ALA A 174 -24.58 2.32 -15.87
CA ALA A 174 -25.46 2.58 -17.01
C ALA A 174 -26.14 3.93 -16.78
N SER A 175 -25.80 4.92 -17.60
CA SER A 175 -26.52 6.18 -17.66
C SER A 175 -27.94 5.85 -18.10
N GLY A 176 -28.88 5.93 -17.15
CA GLY A 176 -30.32 5.74 -17.42
C GLY A 176 -30.78 6.71 -18.49
N GLY A 177 -30.97 6.21 -19.69
CA GLY A 177 -31.67 6.93 -20.75
C GLY A 177 -33.11 7.15 -20.31
N LYS A 178 -33.45 8.37 -19.95
CA LYS A 178 -34.82 8.84 -19.97
C LYS A 178 -35.17 9.06 -21.45
N SER A 179 -35.94 8.14 -22.02
CA SER A 179 -36.70 8.43 -23.21
C SER A 179 -38.06 9.00 -22.80
N SER A 180 -38.33 10.16 -23.30
CA SER A 180 -39.65 10.83 -23.32
C SER A 180 -40.69 10.01 -24.01
#